data_8745c2c7f76d7c2b730f6e495ecdc4ee
#
_entry.id   8745c2c7f76d7c2b730f6e495ecdc4ee
#
_cell.length_a   1.000
_cell.length_b   1.000
_cell.length_c   1.000
_cell.angle_alpha   90.00
_cell.angle_beta   90.00
_cell.angle_gamma   90.00
#
_symmetry.space_group_name_H-M   'P 1'
#
loop_
_entity.id
_entity.type
_entity.pdbx_description
1 polymer ?
#
loop_
_entity_poly.entity_id
_entity_poly.type
_entity_poly.pdbx_seq_one_letter_code
_entity_poly.pdbx_strand_id
1 'polypeptide(L)'
;MTRRSDRVRSSRSGNAAGEDDSPPVLTDKQARALAREEERARVKRSRRKALLIAAAVVALVVGSAALVYFTPLLSVRTISVAGQSSVSEQEILERLDVPAGLPLVRVDTAAAAQRVATIPALATVRVQRKYPSTVQVTVEERVPVAFFDSPDGTHLLDSTGVDFAIAPPPPGVVRLVTDNPVFGDPVTKDALAVLDTLPPLLRDQAAELRASTLSDISILLLDGRTVVWGSKEDSERKAAVAIALLSQPGQIFDVSSPDLPTTK
;
A
#
# COMPACT_ATOMS: atom_id res chain seq x y z
N MET A 1 29.39 99.57 28.57
CA MET A 1 29.85 100.64 27.65
C MET A 1 28.91 100.58 26.46
N THR A 2 28.06 101.56 26.47
CA THR A 2 27.83 102.66 25.56
C THR A 2 26.93 102.29 24.41
N ARG A 3 25.74 102.67 24.49
CA ARG A 3 25.00 103.84 23.97
C ARG A 3 24.51 103.69 22.56
N ARG A 4 23.26 103.81 22.38
CA ARG A 4 22.39 104.99 22.02
C ARG A 4 22.15 104.99 20.54
N SER A 5 21.10 105.34 19.94
CA SER A 5 19.89 106.11 20.27
C SER A 5 19.11 106.25 18.97
N ASP A 6 17.76 106.32 19.15
CA ASP A 6 16.83 107.30 18.58
C ASP A 6 16.87 107.58 17.08
N ARG A 7 15.74 107.58 16.38
CA ARG A 7 14.61 108.52 16.31
C ARG A 7 13.69 108.15 15.13
N VAL A 8 12.48 107.86 15.35
CA VAL A 8 11.29 108.80 15.25
C VAL A 8 10.87 109.19 13.82
N ARG A 9 9.57 109.03 13.66
CA ARG A 9 8.58 109.68 12.81
C ARG A 9 8.26 108.98 11.48
N SER A 10 7.10 108.75 11.21
CA SER A 10 5.75 109.21 11.30
C SER A 10 5.03 108.98 9.99
N SER A 11 3.90 108.46 10.16
CA SER A 11 2.65 108.81 9.54
C SER A 11 2.24 108.29 8.19
N ARG A 12 1.10 107.77 8.25
CA ARG A 12 -0.05 107.77 7.32
C ARG A 12 -0.27 106.55 6.49
N SER A 13 -1.31 105.92 6.95
CA SER A 13 -2.61 105.85 6.29
C SER A 13 -2.70 105.04 5.02
N GLY A 14 -3.44 103.99 5.08
CA GLY A 14 -4.19 103.61 3.92
C GLY A 14 -4.37 102.11 3.80
N ASN A 15 -5.54 101.77 4.08
CA ASN A 15 -6.31 100.68 3.43
C ASN A 15 -6.20 99.30 3.96
N ALA A 16 -7.21 98.93 4.67
CA ALA A 16 -7.68 97.58 4.93
C ALA A 16 -8.02 96.87 3.61
N ALA A 17 -7.34 95.79 3.38
CA ALA A 17 -7.87 94.74 2.56
C ALA A 17 -7.72 93.49 3.40
N GLY A 18 -8.82 93.03 3.98
CA GLY A 18 -8.91 91.77 4.65
C GLY A 18 -8.64 90.67 3.63
N GLU A 19 -7.53 89.98 3.82
CA GLU A 19 -7.31 88.69 3.17
C GLU A 19 -8.24 87.69 3.89
N ASP A 20 -9.33 87.36 3.20
CA ASP A 20 -10.26 86.31 3.56
C ASP A 20 -9.51 84.98 3.43
N ASP A 21 -8.96 84.51 4.56
CA ASP A 21 -8.28 83.21 4.69
C ASP A 21 -9.32 82.06 4.86
N SER A 22 -10.36 82.16 4.01
CA SER A 22 -11.30 81.05 3.88
C SER A 22 -10.68 79.93 3.01
N PRO A 23 -10.64 78.73 3.53
CA PRO A 23 -10.12 77.63 2.73
C PRO A 23 -10.92 77.50 1.43
N PRO A 24 -10.29 77.18 0.30
CA PRO A 24 -10.93 77.10 -0.99
C PRO A 24 -12.08 76.12 -0.95
N VAL A 25 -13.30 76.58 -1.12
CA VAL A 25 -14.52 75.79 -1.22
C VAL A 25 -14.39 74.97 -2.52
N LEU A 26 -13.99 73.72 -2.36
CA LEU A 26 -13.90 72.75 -3.46
C LEU A 26 -15.28 72.59 -4.10
N THR A 27 -15.37 72.82 -5.39
CA THR A 27 -16.60 72.59 -6.13
C THR A 27 -16.98 71.14 -6.04
N ASP A 28 -18.28 70.83 -5.97
CA ASP A 28 -18.82 69.46 -5.87
C ASP A 28 -18.18 68.41 -6.88
N LYS A 29 -17.81 68.93 -8.05
CA LYS A 29 -17.10 68.16 -9.06
C LYS A 29 -15.66 67.76 -8.64
N GLN A 30 -14.96 68.69 -7.97
CA GLN A 30 -13.58 68.46 -7.51
C GLN A 30 -13.56 67.48 -6.31
N ALA A 31 -14.52 67.64 -5.38
CA ALA A 31 -14.70 66.73 -4.26
C ALA A 31 -14.99 65.27 -4.73
N ARG A 32 -15.85 65.11 -5.74
CA ARG A 32 -16.13 63.79 -6.34
C ARG A 32 -14.96 63.23 -7.13
N ALA A 33 -14.13 64.07 -7.74
CA ALA A 33 -12.92 63.59 -8.44
C ALA A 33 -11.87 63.09 -7.44
N LEU A 34 -11.62 63.80 -6.35
CA LEU A 34 -10.71 63.42 -5.28
C LEU A 34 -11.16 62.12 -4.58
N ALA A 35 -12.46 61.99 -4.28
CA ALA A 35 -13.01 60.76 -3.69
C ALA A 35 -12.81 59.52 -4.60
N ARG A 36 -12.98 59.71 -5.92
CA ARG A 36 -12.73 58.62 -6.90
C ARG A 36 -11.25 58.26 -7.02
N GLU A 37 -10.34 59.21 -6.88
CA GLU A 37 -8.91 58.97 -6.87
C GLU A 37 -8.46 58.21 -5.59
N GLU A 38 -9.00 58.60 -4.44
CA GLU A 38 -8.76 57.92 -3.17
C GLU A 38 -9.30 56.48 -3.17
N GLU A 39 -10.51 56.25 -3.70
CA GLU A 39 -11.06 54.92 -3.87
C GLU A 39 -10.17 54.05 -4.80
N ARG A 40 -9.76 54.64 -5.93
CA ARG A 40 -8.83 53.94 -6.87
C ARG A 40 -7.48 53.64 -6.23
N ALA A 41 -6.97 54.55 -5.40
CA ALA A 41 -5.71 54.33 -4.66
C ALA A 41 -5.87 53.24 -3.57
N ARG A 42 -7.01 53.24 -2.86
CA ARG A 42 -7.34 52.16 -1.89
C ARG A 42 -7.47 50.80 -2.56
N VAL A 43 -8.19 50.72 -3.67
CA VAL A 43 -8.33 49.46 -4.44
C VAL A 43 -6.99 48.98 -5.01
N LYS A 44 -6.15 49.88 -5.52
CA LYS A 44 -4.79 49.54 -5.97
C LYS A 44 -3.91 49.04 -4.82
N ARG A 45 -3.99 49.68 -3.64
CA ARG A 45 -3.23 49.23 -2.45
C ARG A 45 -3.71 47.86 -1.94
N SER A 46 -5.04 47.65 -1.89
CA SER A 46 -5.60 46.35 -1.47
C SER A 46 -5.21 45.21 -2.44
N ARG A 47 -5.29 45.48 -3.76
CA ARG A 47 -4.84 44.51 -4.79
C ARG A 47 -3.35 44.21 -4.71
N ARG A 48 -2.51 45.23 -4.46
CA ARG A 48 -1.05 45.01 -4.26
C ARG A 48 -0.78 44.21 -2.99
N LYS A 49 -1.47 44.44 -1.88
CA LYS A 49 -1.37 43.65 -0.66
C LYS A 49 -1.84 42.22 -0.89
N ALA A 50 -2.96 42.02 -1.58
CA ALA A 50 -3.46 40.68 -1.93
C ALA A 50 -2.47 39.91 -2.83
N LEU A 51 -1.87 40.60 -3.82
CA LEU A 51 -0.84 40.00 -4.67
C LEU A 51 0.44 39.62 -3.88
N LEU A 52 0.86 40.50 -2.96
CA LEU A 52 2.03 40.22 -2.11
C LEU A 52 1.77 39.03 -1.16
N ILE A 53 0.58 38.95 -0.59
CA ILE A 53 0.18 37.82 0.25
C ILE A 53 0.12 36.53 -0.58
N ALA A 54 -0.48 36.59 -1.77
CA ALA A 54 -0.52 35.44 -2.68
C ALA A 54 0.89 34.97 -3.08
N ALA A 55 1.77 35.91 -3.43
CA ALA A 55 3.17 35.60 -3.75
C ALA A 55 3.93 35.02 -2.56
N ALA A 56 3.70 35.55 -1.33
CA ALA A 56 4.29 35.02 -0.11
C ALA A 56 3.80 33.59 0.19
N VAL A 57 2.50 33.32 0.00
CA VAL A 57 1.93 31.96 0.15
C VAL A 57 2.54 31.00 -0.86
N VAL A 58 2.62 31.41 -2.12
CA VAL A 58 3.26 30.59 -3.17
C VAL A 58 4.74 30.34 -2.85
N ALA A 59 5.47 31.36 -2.44
CA ALA A 59 6.88 31.22 -2.03
C ALA A 59 7.04 30.28 -0.82
N LEU A 60 6.14 30.36 0.16
CA LEU A 60 6.11 29.46 1.31
C LEU A 60 5.85 28.02 0.90
N VAL A 61 4.86 27.78 0.03
CA VAL A 61 4.53 26.43 -0.48
C VAL A 61 5.69 25.86 -1.28
N VAL A 62 6.26 26.66 -2.21
CA VAL A 62 7.42 26.23 -3.02
C VAL A 62 8.65 25.99 -2.14
N GLY A 63 8.90 26.89 -1.17
CA GLY A 63 10.00 26.73 -0.20
C GLY A 63 9.83 25.49 0.68
N SER A 64 8.62 25.21 1.16
CA SER A 64 8.32 24.00 1.93
C SER A 64 8.48 22.73 1.07
N ALA A 65 8.01 22.76 -0.16
CA ALA A 65 8.18 21.64 -1.11
C ALA A 65 9.66 21.41 -1.41
N ALA A 66 10.43 22.47 -1.63
CA ALA A 66 11.87 22.37 -1.85
C ALA A 66 12.59 21.82 -0.61
N LEU A 67 12.20 22.24 0.59
CA LEU A 67 12.74 21.74 1.85
C LEU A 67 12.49 20.23 2.00
N VAL A 68 11.28 19.77 1.71
CA VAL A 68 10.91 18.34 1.73
C VAL A 68 11.69 17.54 0.68
N TYR A 69 11.93 18.14 -0.48
CA TYR A 69 12.57 17.45 -1.61
C TYR A 69 14.11 17.37 -1.49
N PHE A 70 14.73 18.35 -0.85
CA PHE A 70 16.19 18.51 -0.83
C PHE A 70 16.83 18.33 0.55
N THR A 71 16.03 18.21 1.64
CA THR A 71 16.62 18.00 2.97
C THR A 71 16.73 16.51 3.32
N PRO A 72 17.83 16.09 3.95
CA PRO A 72 18.01 14.71 4.41
C PRO A 72 17.09 14.31 5.58
N LEU A 73 16.25 15.22 6.07
CA LEU A 73 15.30 14.96 7.17
C LEU A 73 14.23 13.91 6.79
N LEU A 74 13.80 13.88 5.52
CA LEU A 74 12.79 12.96 4.98
C LEU A 74 13.41 11.96 4.02
N SER A 75 14.67 11.58 4.22
CA SER A 75 15.35 10.54 3.46
C SER A 75 15.27 9.18 4.15
N VAL A 76 15.41 8.12 3.38
CA VAL A 76 15.46 6.74 3.86
C VAL A 76 16.70 6.56 4.75
N ARG A 77 16.51 6.32 6.03
CA ARG A 77 17.56 6.00 7.02
C ARG A 77 17.42 4.58 7.52
N THR A 78 16.19 4.09 7.60
CA THR A 78 15.89 2.77 8.14
C THR A 78 14.96 2.05 7.18
N ILE A 79 15.26 0.78 6.93
CA ILE A 79 14.36 -0.15 6.29
C ILE A 79 13.97 -1.16 7.36
N SER A 80 12.68 -1.38 7.54
CA SER A 80 12.14 -2.34 8.52
C SER A 80 11.41 -3.42 7.76
N VAL A 81 11.85 -4.67 7.90
CA VAL A 81 11.21 -5.84 7.32
C VAL A 81 10.44 -6.57 8.41
N ALA A 82 9.25 -7.05 8.10
CA ALA A 82 8.38 -7.79 9.02
C ALA A 82 7.61 -8.89 8.28
N GLY A 83 7.39 -10.02 8.98
CA GLY A 83 6.61 -11.15 8.48
C GLY A 83 7.45 -12.26 7.83
N GLN A 84 8.76 -12.09 7.72
CA GLN A 84 9.67 -13.15 7.27
C GLN A 84 9.92 -14.18 8.38
N SER A 85 10.09 -15.43 7.98
CA SER A 85 10.48 -16.54 8.88
C SER A 85 11.57 -17.41 8.27
N SER A 86 11.41 -17.86 7.04
CA SER A 86 12.35 -18.69 6.30
C SER A 86 13.21 -17.90 5.31
N VAL A 87 12.65 -16.83 4.74
CA VAL A 87 13.36 -15.93 3.82
C VAL A 87 14.27 -14.99 4.61
N SER A 88 15.53 -14.87 4.21
CA SER A 88 16.45 -13.97 4.90
C SER A 88 16.11 -12.51 4.69
N GLU A 89 16.25 -11.69 5.74
CA GLU A 89 16.07 -10.24 5.64
C GLU A 89 17.02 -9.63 4.60
N GLN A 90 18.24 -10.16 4.52
CA GLN A 90 19.25 -9.68 3.58
C GLN A 90 18.80 -9.87 2.12
N GLU A 91 18.21 -11.01 1.77
CA GLU A 91 17.69 -11.28 0.43
C GLU A 91 16.55 -10.31 0.08
N ILE A 92 15.65 -10.03 1.04
CA ILE A 92 14.58 -9.05 0.86
C ILE A 92 15.15 -7.66 0.62
N LEU A 93 16.17 -7.24 1.38
CA LEU A 93 16.82 -5.93 1.24
C LEU A 93 17.53 -5.79 -0.10
N GLU A 94 18.22 -6.83 -0.56
CA GLU A 94 18.91 -6.86 -1.86
C GLU A 94 17.90 -6.70 -3.03
N ARG A 95 16.77 -7.41 -2.95
CA ARG A 95 15.72 -7.30 -3.98
C ARG A 95 14.95 -5.99 -3.91
N LEU A 96 14.80 -5.43 -2.72
CA LEU A 96 14.14 -4.15 -2.50
C LEU A 96 14.82 -3.01 -3.27
N ASP A 97 16.16 -3.01 -3.29
CA ASP A 97 16.99 -2.05 -4.03
C ASP A 97 16.57 -0.59 -3.80
N VAL A 98 16.46 -0.20 -2.54
CA VAL A 98 16.18 1.17 -2.13
C VAL A 98 17.41 1.76 -1.46
N PRO A 99 18.11 2.71 -2.11
CA PRO A 99 19.34 3.28 -1.56
C PRO A 99 19.06 4.14 -0.33
N ALA A 100 19.93 4.03 0.67
CA ALA A 100 19.92 4.92 1.81
C ALA A 100 20.15 6.38 1.37
N GLY A 101 19.48 7.32 2.03
CA GLY A 101 19.57 8.74 1.71
C GLY A 101 18.62 9.20 0.59
N LEU A 102 17.94 8.30 -0.11
CA LEU A 102 16.92 8.68 -1.09
C LEU A 102 15.75 9.38 -0.38
N PRO A 103 15.25 10.54 -0.86
CA PRO A 103 14.05 11.14 -0.31
C PRO A 103 12.87 10.18 -0.34
N LEU A 104 12.17 9.99 0.80
CA LEU A 104 11.05 9.05 0.92
C LEU A 104 9.96 9.28 -0.15
N VAL A 105 9.72 10.54 -0.52
CA VAL A 105 8.74 10.90 -1.55
C VAL A 105 9.10 10.33 -2.94
N ARG A 106 10.39 10.10 -3.20
CA ARG A 106 10.90 9.54 -4.45
C ARG A 106 10.97 8.01 -4.49
N VAL A 107 10.80 7.35 -3.33
CA VAL A 107 10.79 5.89 -3.28
C VAL A 107 9.56 5.39 -4.02
N ASP A 108 9.75 4.70 -5.12
CA ASP A 108 8.66 3.98 -5.79
C ASP A 108 8.37 2.68 -5.03
N THR A 109 7.38 2.76 -4.15
CA THR A 109 6.99 1.63 -3.30
C THR A 109 6.34 0.49 -4.08
N ALA A 110 5.69 0.79 -5.22
CA ALA A 110 5.08 -0.24 -6.06
C ALA A 110 6.15 -1.03 -6.82
N ALA A 111 7.08 -0.35 -7.47
CA ALA A 111 8.20 -1.00 -8.14
C ALA A 111 9.08 -1.79 -7.15
N ALA A 112 9.33 -1.24 -5.96
CA ALA A 112 10.06 -1.93 -4.91
C ALA A 112 9.34 -3.20 -4.44
N ALA A 113 8.03 -3.15 -4.24
CA ALA A 113 7.23 -4.32 -3.89
C ALA A 113 7.26 -5.39 -4.99
N GLN A 114 7.18 -4.99 -6.26
CA GLN A 114 7.28 -5.91 -7.40
C GLN A 114 8.64 -6.62 -7.46
N ARG A 115 9.74 -5.91 -7.19
CA ARG A 115 11.08 -6.53 -7.15
C ARG A 115 11.18 -7.56 -6.02
N VAL A 116 10.70 -7.26 -4.82
CA VAL A 116 10.70 -8.21 -3.71
C VAL A 116 9.76 -9.39 -3.99
N ALA A 117 8.63 -9.18 -4.66
CA ALA A 117 7.68 -10.23 -5.03
C ALA A 117 8.26 -11.24 -6.06
N THR A 118 9.44 -10.98 -6.63
CA THR A 118 10.15 -11.99 -7.45
C THR A 118 10.73 -13.13 -6.62
N ILE A 119 10.78 -13.02 -5.29
CA ILE A 119 11.18 -14.12 -4.39
C ILE A 119 10.03 -15.12 -4.36
N PRO A 120 10.20 -16.36 -4.87
CA PRO A 120 9.09 -17.31 -5.03
C PRO A 120 8.41 -17.68 -3.71
N ALA A 121 9.16 -17.72 -2.62
CA ALA A 121 8.68 -18.07 -1.28
C ALA A 121 7.72 -17.02 -0.67
N LEU A 122 7.57 -15.85 -1.29
CA LEU A 122 6.67 -14.80 -0.80
C LEU A 122 5.31 -14.86 -1.51
N ALA A 123 4.25 -14.90 -0.72
CA ALA A 123 2.86 -14.85 -1.20
C ALA A 123 2.42 -13.42 -1.44
N THR A 124 2.70 -12.53 -0.47
CA THR A 124 2.36 -11.12 -0.58
C THR A 124 3.52 -10.24 -0.11
N VAL A 125 3.64 -9.07 -0.74
CA VAL A 125 4.64 -8.07 -0.40
C VAL A 125 3.98 -6.70 -0.37
N ARG A 126 4.17 -5.98 0.73
CA ARG A 126 3.70 -4.61 0.88
C ARG A 126 4.85 -3.70 1.28
N VAL A 127 5.11 -2.67 0.50
CA VAL A 127 6.11 -1.65 0.80
C VAL A 127 5.42 -0.32 1.08
N GLN A 128 5.72 0.27 2.22
CA GLN A 128 5.10 1.52 2.68
C GLN A 128 6.15 2.52 3.16
N ARG A 129 5.87 3.81 2.94
CA ARG A 129 6.66 4.89 3.50
C ARG A 129 6.16 5.20 4.90
N LYS A 130 7.00 5.05 5.91
CA LYS A 130 6.75 5.52 7.28
C LYS A 130 7.57 6.76 7.56
N TYR A 131 6.91 7.89 7.55
CA TYR A 131 7.56 9.16 7.88
C TYR A 131 8.04 9.17 9.33
N PRO A 132 9.18 9.84 9.65
CA PRO A 132 9.92 10.74 8.74
C PRO A 132 10.96 10.07 7.84
N SER A 133 11.47 8.86 8.14
CA SER A 133 12.70 8.34 7.50
C SER A 133 12.74 6.82 7.30
N THR A 134 11.60 6.13 7.38
CA THR A 134 11.56 4.66 7.33
C THR A 134 10.78 4.15 6.10
N VAL A 135 11.33 3.12 5.46
CA VAL A 135 10.59 2.27 4.53
C VAL A 135 10.24 0.99 5.26
N GLN A 136 8.95 0.70 5.35
CA GLN A 136 8.47 -0.55 5.94
C GLN A 136 8.12 -1.53 4.83
N VAL A 137 8.69 -2.73 4.91
CA VAL A 137 8.38 -3.87 4.07
C VAL A 137 7.66 -4.90 4.93
N THR A 138 6.45 -5.27 4.54
CA THR A 138 5.71 -6.35 5.18
C THR A 138 5.55 -7.46 4.15
N VAL A 139 5.94 -8.66 4.51
CA VAL A 139 5.86 -9.84 3.65
C VAL A 139 5.03 -10.92 4.31
N GLU A 140 4.40 -11.73 3.50
CA GLU A 140 3.77 -12.98 3.93
C GLU A 140 4.39 -14.11 3.11
N GLU A 141 4.94 -15.10 3.81
CA GLU A 141 5.53 -16.26 3.16
C GLU A 141 4.47 -17.27 2.73
N ARG A 142 4.75 -17.99 1.64
CA ARG A 142 3.88 -19.08 1.21
C ARG A 142 3.97 -20.24 2.18
N VAL A 143 2.82 -20.82 2.47
CA VAL A 143 2.70 -21.99 3.33
C VAL A 143 2.52 -23.21 2.43
N PRO A 144 3.39 -24.22 2.51
CA PRO A 144 3.22 -25.44 1.73
C PRO A 144 1.99 -26.22 2.21
N VAL A 145 1.12 -26.60 1.29
CA VAL A 145 -0.07 -27.43 1.55
C VAL A 145 0.03 -28.78 0.85
N ALA A 146 0.77 -28.84 -0.25
CA ALA A 146 1.04 -30.06 -0.99
C ALA A 146 2.49 -30.06 -1.51
N PHE A 147 2.97 -31.24 -1.90
CA PHE A 147 4.23 -31.39 -2.60
C PHE A 147 4.10 -32.42 -3.72
N PHE A 148 4.98 -32.34 -4.72
CA PHE A 148 5.14 -33.35 -5.73
C PHE A 148 6.62 -33.67 -5.94
N ASP A 149 6.89 -34.87 -6.40
CA ASP A 149 8.25 -35.26 -6.72
C ASP A 149 8.52 -35.08 -8.22
N SER A 150 9.67 -34.49 -8.50
CA SER A 150 10.20 -34.28 -9.84
C SER A 150 11.65 -34.77 -9.91
N PRO A 151 12.22 -34.98 -11.10
CA PRO A 151 13.60 -35.44 -11.23
C PRO A 151 14.66 -34.53 -10.60
N ASP A 152 14.36 -33.25 -10.42
CA ASP A 152 15.21 -32.21 -9.80
C ASP A 152 14.98 -32.05 -8.30
N GLY A 153 13.96 -32.71 -7.73
CA GLY A 153 13.71 -32.70 -6.29
C GLY A 153 12.23 -32.72 -5.92
N THR A 154 11.98 -32.48 -4.64
CA THR A 154 10.63 -32.37 -4.11
C THR A 154 10.20 -30.93 -4.13
N HIS A 155 9.15 -30.60 -4.87
CA HIS A 155 8.61 -29.28 -5.08
C HIS A 155 7.46 -29.02 -4.12
N LEU A 156 7.46 -27.87 -3.48
CA LEU A 156 6.44 -27.44 -2.53
C LEU A 156 5.43 -26.50 -3.21
N LEU A 157 4.15 -26.85 -3.06
CA LEU A 157 3.02 -26.09 -3.58
C LEU A 157 2.27 -25.38 -2.45
N ASP A 158 1.88 -24.14 -2.70
CA ASP A 158 0.92 -23.44 -1.85
C ASP A 158 -0.53 -23.79 -2.23
N SER A 159 -1.49 -23.24 -1.49
CA SER A 159 -2.94 -23.44 -1.74
C SER A 159 -3.43 -22.94 -3.10
N THR A 160 -2.66 -22.10 -3.78
CA THR A 160 -2.98 -21.58 -5.12
C THR A 160 -2.36 -22.42 -6.24
N GLY A 161 -1.52 -23.40 -5.88
CA GLY A 161 -0.81 -24.25 -6.83
C GLY A 161 0.49 -23.64 -7.36
N VAL A 162 1.01 -22.62 -6.70
CA VAL A 162 2.31 -22.05 -7.05
C VAL A 162 3.40 -22.92 -6.46
N ASP A 163 4.28 -23.38 -7.32
CA ASP A 163 5.54 -24.03 -6.95
C ASP A 163 6.54 -22.94 -6.53
N PHE A 164 6.90 -22.94 -5.26
CA PHE A 164 7.67 -21.86 -4.68
C PHE A 164 9.02 -22.28 -4.07
N ALA A 165 9.24 -23.58 -3.86
CA ALA A 165 10.48 -24.06 -3.29
C ALA A 165 10.75 -25.53 -3.63
N ILE A 166 12.02 -25.87 -3.78
CA ILE A 166 12.49 -27.26 -3.86
C ILE A 166 13.15 -27.60 -2.53
N ALA A 167 12.45 -28.35 -1.69
CA ALA A 167 12.90 -28.70 -0.34
C ALA A 167 12.16 -29.91 0.19
N PRO A 168 12.72 -30.62 1.22
CA PRO A 168 11.98 -31.69 1.90
C PRO A 168 10.64 -31.15 2.46
N PRO A 169 9.53 -31.86 2.27
CA PRO A 169 8.22 -31.44 2.72
C PRO A 169 8.16 -31.40 4.25
N PRO A 170 7.60 -30.33 4.85
CA PRO A 170 7.32 -30.32 6.27
C PRO A 170 6.32 -31.43 6.67
N PRO A 171 6.31 -31.86 7.94
CA PRO A 171 5.32 -32.81 8.42
C PRO A 171 3.87 -32.31 8.18
N GLY A 172 2.99 -33.20 7.73
CA GLY A 172 1.57 -32.90 7.49
C GLY A 172 1.28 -32.28 6.11
N VAL A 173 2.27 -32.10 5.26
CA VAL A 173 2.08 -31.70 3.86
C VAL A 173 1.77 -32.92 3.02
N VAL A 174 0.70 -32.86 2.21
CA VAL A 174 0.15 -33.98 1.45
C VAL A 174 0.89 -34.12 0.11
N ARG A 175 1.20 -35.35 -0.30
CA ARG A 175 1.77 -35.61 -1.62
C ARG A 175 0.69 -35.46 -2.69
N LEU A 176 0.93 -34.63 -3.69
CA LEU A 176 0.08 -34.49 -4.87
C LEU A 176 0.59 -35.38 -6.00
N VAL A 177 -0.29 -36.20 -6.55
CA VAL A 177 -0.01 -37.03 -7.72
C VAL A 177 -0.98 -36.66 -8.82
N THR A 178 -0.47 -36.01 -9.84
CA THR A 178 -1.21 -35.56 -11.04
C THR A 178 -0.25 -35.55 -12.23
N ASP A 179 -0.79 -35.58 -13.43
CA ASP A 179 0.02 -35.59 -14.66
C ASP A 179 0.73 -34.25 -14.90
N ASN A 180 0.17 -33.14 -14.41
CA ASN A 180 0.71 -31.81 -14.65
C ASN A 180 0.58 -30.90 -13.41
N PRO A 181 1.46 -31.05 -12.40
CA PRO A 181 1.40 -30.32 -11.14
C PRO A 181 1.91 -28.87 -11.27
N VAL A 182 1.28 -28.04 -12.12
CA VAL A 182 1.71 -26.68 -12.39
C VAL A 182 0.64 -25.66 -12.05
N PHE A 183 1.08 -24.44 -11.75
CA PHE A 183 0.17 -23.32 -11.54
C PHE A 183 -0.71 -23.09 -12.78
N GLY A 184 -2.01 -22.96 -12.56
CA GLY A 184 -2.99 -22.73 -13.62
C GLY A 184 -3.56 -23.99 -14.25
N ASP A 185 -3.02 -25.19 -13.95
CA ASP A 185 -3.66 -26.43 -14.37
C ASP A 185 -4.98 -26.67 -13.63
N PRO A 186 -6.08 -26.93 -14.35
CA PRO A 186 -7.40 -27.09 -13.73
C PRO A 186 -7.48 -28.28 -12.76
N VAL A 187 -6.82 -29.39 -13.07
CA VAL A 187 -6.84 -30.61 -12.24
C VAL A 187 -6.09 -30.35 -10.93
N THR A 188 -4.91 -29.77 -11.02
CA THR A 188 -4.12 -29.34 -9.85
C THR A 188 -4.91 -28.39 -8.96
N LYS A 189 -5.55 -27.38 -9.57
CA LYS A 189 -6.36 -26.40 -8.86
C LYS A 189 -7.55 -27.03 -8.11
N ASP A 190 -8.27 -27.94 -8.78
CA ASP A 190 -9.42 -28.62 -8.18
C ASP A 190 -9.00 -29.59 -7.07
N ALA A 191 -7.88 -30.30 -7.25
CA ALA A 191 -7.30 -31.14 -6.22
C ALA A 191 -6.92 -30.34 -4.97
N LEU A 192 -6.23 -29.22 -5.13
CA LEU A 192 -5.89 -28.34 -4.01
C LEU A 192 -7.12 -27.71 -3.35
N ALA A 193 -8.17 -27.38 -4.10
CA ALA A 193 -9.43 -26.92 -3.55
C ALA A 193 -10.11 -28.00 -2.70
N VAL A 194 -10.06 -29.26 -3.12
CA VAL A 194 -10.52 -30.39 -2.28
C VAL A 194 -9.70 -30.46 -1.00
N LEU A 195 -8.38 -30.40 -1.09
CA LEU A 195 -7.50 -30.46 0.08
C LEU A 195 -7.79 -29.32 1.08
N ASP A 196 -8.12 -28.14 0.60
CA ASP A 196 -8.46 -26.98 1.44
C ASP A 196 -9.80 -27.14 2.19
N THR A 197 -10.75 -27.86 1.58
CA THR A 197 -12.06 -28.14 2.20
C THR A 197 -12.03 -29.32 3.19
N LEU A 198 -10.93 -30.08 3.25
CA LEU A 198 -10.83 -31.21 4.18
C LEU A 198 -10.82 -30.72 5.63
N PRO A 199 -11.69 -31.29 6.49
CA PRO A 199 -11.61 -31.06 7.93
C PRO A 199 -10.24 -31.53 8.49
N PRO A 200 -9.73 -30.90 9.55
CA PRO A 200 -8.43 -31.26 10.15
C PRO A 200 -8.28 -32.78 10.39
N LEU A 201 -9.33 -33.42 10.90
CA LEU A 201 -9.34 -34.87 11.18
C LEU A 201 -9.02 -35.72 9.93
N LEU A 202 -9.48 -35.33 8.76
CA LEU A 202 -9.23 -36.05 7.50
C LEU A 202 -7.92 -35.58 6.84
N ARG A 203 -7.63 -34.28 6.91
CA ARG A 203 -6.40 -33.69 6.38
C ARG A 203 -5.15 -34.28 7.05
N ASP A 204 -5.18 -34.40 8.40
CA ASP A 204 -4.05 -34.94 9.17
C ASP A 204 -3.80 -36.43 8.90
N GLN A 205 -4.77 -37.16 8.35
CA GLN A 205 -4.65 -38.54 7.93
C GLN A 205 -4.31 -38.71 6.43
N ALA A 206 -4.37 -37.63 5.64
CA ALA A 206 -4.10 -37.70 4.21
C ALA A 206 -2.59 -37.84 3.96
N ALA A 207 -2.20 -38.92 3.30
CA ALA A 207 -0.85 -39.14 2.85
C ALA A 207 -0.63 -38.66 1.41
N GLU A 208 -1.61 -38.94 0.54
CA GLU A 208 -1.49 -38.66 -0.88
C GLU A 208 -2.86 -38.22 -1.45
N LEU A 209 -2.84 -37.19 -2.26
CA LEU A 209 -3.97 -36.68 -3.05
C LEU A 209 -3.69 -37.01 -4.51
N ARG A 210 -4.47 -37.90 -5.11
CA ARG A 210 -4.36 -38.28 -6.53
C ARG A 210 -5.45 -37.61 -7.33
N ALA A 211 -5.08 -37.03 -8.46
CA ALA A 211 -6.02 -36.40 -9.38
C ALA A 211 -5.56 -36.63 -10.80
N SER A 212 -6.26 -37.51 -11.51
CA SER A 212 -5.99 -37.81 -12.94
C SER A 212 -6.85 -36.89 -13.82
N THR A 213 -8.05 -36.56 -13.36
CA THR A 213 -8.99 -35.66 -14.04
C THR A 213 -9.75 -34.80 -13.03
N LEU A 214 -10.55 -33.84 -13.50
CA LEU A 214 -11.42 -33.02 -12.67
C LEU A 214 -12.48 -33.81 -11.86
N SER A 215 -12.77 -35.05 -12.30
CA SER A 215 -13.80 -35.90 -11.70
C SER A 215 -13.23 -37.20 -11.11
N ASP A 216 -11.91 -37.34 -11.12
CA ASP A 216 -11.21 -38.52 -10.58
C ASP A 216 -10.16 -38.06 -9.57
N ILE A 217 -10.67 -37.56 -8.43
CA ILE A 217 -9.85 -37.20 -7.28
C ILE A 217 -10.03 -38.23 -6.20
N SER A 218 -8.92 -38.69 -5.59
CA SER A 218 -8.92 -39.65 -4.50
C SER A 218 -7.85 -39.31 -3.46
N ILE A 219 -8.11 -39.69 -2.22
CA ILE A 219 -7.24 -39.40 -1.08
C ILE A 219 -6.79 -40.74 -0.49
N LEU A 220 -5.49 -40.99 -0.52
CA LEU A 220 -4.88 -42.12 0.20
C LEU A 220 -4.55 -41.66 1.62
N LEU A 221 -5.02 -42.40 2.60
CA LEU A 221 -4.76 -42.13 4.01
C LEU A 221 -3.48 -42.81 4.50
N LEU A 222 -2.93 -42.32 5.62
CA LEU A 222 -1.72 -42.85 6.26
C LEU A 222 -1.82 -44.32 6.66
N ASP A 223 -3.03 -44.80 6.92
CA ASP A 223 -3.32 -46.21 7.28
C ASP A 223 -3.54 -47.11 6.05
N GLY A 224 -3.40 -46.56 4.83
CA GLY A 224 -3.54 -47.30 3.56
C GLY A 224 -4.96 -47.31 3.01
N ARG A 225 -5.95 -46.79 3.71
CA ARG A 225 -7.33 -46.69 3.21
C ARG A 225 -7.43 -45.58 2.14
N THR A 226 -8.35 -45.73 1.22
CA THR A 226 -8.57 -44.80 0.13
C THR A 226 -9.97 -44.21 0.18
N VAL A 227 -10.08 -42.89 0.09
CA VAL A 227 -11.33 -42.17 -0.08
C VAL A 227 -11.43 -41.70 -1.52
N VAL A 228 -12.38 -42.27 -2.28
CA VAL A 228 -12.70 -41.80 -3.65
C VAL A 228 -13.60 -40.59 -3.54
N TRP A 229 -13.05 -39.44 -3.94
CA TRP A 229 -13.73 -38.13 -3.81
C TRP A 229 -14.53 -37.76 -5.04
N GLY A 230 -14.05 -38.13 -6.23
CA GLY A 230 -14.63 -37.75 -7.51
C GLY A 230 -14.29 -36.30 -7.86
N SER A 231 -15.27 -35.43 -8.00
CA SER A 231 -15.08 -34.02 -8.30
C SER A 231 -15.01 -33.13 -7.03
N LYS A 232 -14.68 -31.87 -7.18
CA LYS A 232 -14.67 -30.89 -6.07
C LYS A 232 -16.05 -30.45 -5.58
N GLU A 233 -17.11 -30.70 -6.39
CA GLU A 233 -18.47 -30.32 -6.05
C GLU A 233 -18.91 -31.01 -4.77
N ASP A 234 -19.72 -30.34 -3.95
CA ASP A 234 -20.26 -30.82 -2.68
C ASP A 234 -19.21 -31.28 -1.68
N SER A 235 -17.96 -30.75 -1.74
CA SER A 235 -16.83 -31.21 -0.93
C SER A 235 -17.09 -31.16 0.59
N GLU A 236 -17.79 -30.18 1.09
CA GLU A 236 -18.16 -30.10 2.53
C GLU A 236 -19.05 -31.30 2.93
N ARG A 237 -20.03 -31.63 2.11
CA ARG A 237 -20.91 -32.76 2.36
C ARG A 237 -20.18 -34.10 2.22
N LYS A 238 -19.34 -34.23 1.18
CA LYS A 238 -18.47 -35.40 1.01
C LYS A 238 -17.55 -35.62 2.21
N ALA A 239 -16.98 -34.55 2.75
CA ALA A 239 -16.13 -34.60 3.94
C ALA A 239 -16.87 -35.15 5.17
N ALA A 240 -18.08 -34.66 5.41
CA ALA A 240 -18.91 -35.16 6.51
C ALA A 240 -19.26 -36.65 6.36
N VAL A 241 -19.60 -37.08 5.14
CA VAL A 241 -19.91 -38.48 4.84
C VAL A 241 -18.63 -39.33 4.96
N ALA A 242 -17.50 -38.90 4.47
CA ALA A 242 -16.22 -39.60 4.56
C ALA A 242 -15.83 -39.89 6.03
N ILE A 243 -15.94 -38.86 6.90
CA ILE A 243 -15.64 -39.02 8.33
C ILE A 243 -16.56 -40.09 8.96
N ALA A 244 -17.85 -40.07 8.64
CA ALA A 244 -18.78 -41.07 9.15
C ALA A 244 -18.45 -42.48 8.67
N LEU A 245 -18.08 -42.62 7.40
CA LEU A 245 -17.74 -43.92 6.80
C LEU A 245 -16.41 -44.46 7.31
N LEU A 246 -15.43 -43.63 7.63
CA LEU A 246 -14.11 -44.07 8.12
C LEU A 246 -14.20 -44.81 9.49
N SER A 247 -15.32 -44.69 10.20
CA SER A 247 -15.59 -45.47 11.40
C SER A 247 -16.05 -46.93 11.10
N GLN A 248 -16.35 -47.22 9.84
CA GLN A 248 -16.80 -48.54 9.39
C GLN A 248 -15.62 -49.36 8.88
N PRO A 249 -15.73 -50.72 8.88
CA PRO A 249 -14.73 -51.57 8.23
C PRO A 249 -14.77 -51.41 6.73
N GLY A 250 -13.60 -51.32 6.09
CA GLY A 250 -13.45 -51.15 4.64
C GLY A 250 -12.08 -50.61 4.28
N GLN A 251 -11.70 -50.74 3.03
CA GLN A 251 -10.44 -50.22 2.50
C GLN A 251 -10.66 -49.06 1.52
N ILE A 252 -11.78 -49.07 0.84
CA ILE A 252 -12.13 -48.05 -0.14
C ILE A 252 -13.50 -47.47 0.23
N PHE A 253 -13.55 -46.17 0.41
CA PHE A 253 -14.74 -45.40 0.75
C PHE A 253 -15.06 -44.44 -0.41
N ASP A 254 -16.14 -44.70 -1.13
CA ASP A 254 -16.53 -43.89 -2.25
C ASP A 254 -17.60 -42.87 -1.80
N VAL A 255 -17.21 -41.62 -1.81
CA VAL A 255 -18.04 -40.44 -1.48
C VAL A 255 -18.30 -39.55 -2.68
N SER A 256 -17.92 -40.00 -3.90
CA SER A 256 -18.13 -39.25 -5.13
C SER A 256 -19.60 -38.80 -5.31
N SER A 257 -20.52 -39.65 -4.84
CA SER A 257 -21.96 -39.35 -4.73
C SER A 257 -22.36 -39.39 -3.25
N PRO A 258 -22.38 -38.25 -2.53
CA PRO A 258 -22.60 -38.21 -1.09
C PRO A 258 -24.00 -38.69 -0.66
N ASP A 259 -24.96 -38.81 -1.57
CA ASP A 259 -26.28 -39.36 -1.32
C ASP A 259 -26.31 -40.90 -1.32
N LEU A 260 -25.36 -41.54 -2.00
CA LEU A 260 -25.25 -42.99 -2.16
C LEU A 260 -23.81 -43.45 -1.96
N PRO A 261 -23.23 -43.22 -0.76
CA PRO A 261 -21.85 -43.61 -0.49
C PRO A 261 -21.70 -45.14 -0.45
N THR A 262 -20.56 -45.63 -0.86
CA THR A 262 -20.26 -47.08 -0.84
C THR A 262 -18.94 -47.38 -0.13
N THR A 263 -18.84 -48.56 0.47
CA THR A 263 -17.63 -49.08 1.10
C THR A 263 -17.27 -50.44 0.48
N LYS A 264 -15.98 -50.64 0.28
CA LYS A 264 -15.39 -51.92 -0.20
C LYS A 264 -14.24 -52.35 0.63
#